data_c6062e5e02b34fefed476606432bdc85
#
_entry.id   c6062e5e02b34fefed476606432bdc85
#
_cell.length_a   1.000
_cell.length_b   1.000
_cell.length_c   1.000
_cell.angle_alpha   90.00
_cell.angle_beta   90.00
_cell.angle_gamma   90.00
#
_symmetry.space_group_name_H-M   'P 1'
#
loop_
_entity.id
_entity.type
_entity.pdbx_description
1 polymer ?
#
loop_
_entity_poly.entity_id
_entity_poly.type
_entity_poly.pdbx_seq_one_letter_code
_entity_poly.pdbx_strand_id
1 'polypeptide(L)'
;DTGWTPNAYLNKLVSPILTYLLPCLIGYTAGSNIYGRRGGVIGAFATMGAVVGADVTMLVAGMILGPVAAICIRAFDKAVEGKVKPGLEMLVDNFSLGIIGFVICIIGYVGVAPIMTAIQTVLTGGVQYLTDHNMLPLTELFVQPAEILFLNNAINHGIMTPLGLQQAAEAGKSVLFLVEASGAAWVGLSLAFAIFGNKSAKKSAPGAVIIMFFGGIAEVCFPYCLTMPLTIIGPILGNMFSLFVLTNFGGGVVGPVSPGSVISYYMMTPKACMLVNTIAYFGSLAISFAGAAIVLKAFKHDEEEEGIKELAATADAKIQKLNKVIFACDAGMGSSAMGVTILKKKLEEIGLKPEIKHVAVADIPKDADVVVTNVNLEERAKMSLEGTNIPILTLSNFMDQTEYERIIVEIQRMLGHDVPDVFCKDNIVLN
;
A
#
# COMPACT_ATOMS: atom_id res chain seq x y z
N ASP A 1 -14.44 1.44 23.21
CA ASP A 1 -14.80 1.75 24.62
C ASP A 1 -15.55 3.09 24.76
N THR A 2 -15.23 4.08 23.95
CA THR A 2 -15.73 5.47 24.07
C THR A 2 -16.66 5.91 22.92
N GLY A 3 -17.14 4.98 22.11
CA GLY A 3 -18.02 5.29 20.98
C GLY A 3 -19.46 5.65 21.41
N TRP A 4 -20.30 6.05 20.44
CA TRP A 4 -21.70 6.41 20.66
C TRP A 4 -22.56 5.26 21.22
N THR A 5 -22.13 4.01 20.98
CA THR A 5 -22.72 2.78 21.53
C THR A 5 -21.60 1.89 22.05
N PRO A 6 -21.01 2.19 23.22
CA PRO A 6 -19.91 1.41 23.76
C PRO A 6 -20.39 -0.02 24.06
N ASN A 7 -19.65 -1.00 23.55
CA ASN A 7 -19.94 -2.41 23.76
C ASN A 7 -18.66 -3.16 24.12
N ALA A 8 -18.47 -3.42 25.40
CA ALA A 8 -17.27 -4.08 25.92
C ALA A 8 -17.07 -5.51 25.35
N TYR A 9 -18.14 -6.19 24.94
CA TYR A 9 -18.06 -7.52 24.33
C TYR A 9 -17.47 -7.45 22.92
N LEU A 10 -17.96 -6.52 22.07
CA LEU A 10 -17.45 -6.33 20.71
C LEU A 10 -16.03 -5.73 20.72
N ASN A 11 -15.73 -4.88 21.70
CA ASN A 11 -14.39 -4.29 21.84
C ASN A 11 -13.26 -5.33 21.99
N LYS A 12 -13.58 -6.52 22.52
CA LYS A 12 -12.59 -7.62 22.63
C LYS A 12 -12.08 -8.11 21.28
N LEU A 13 -12.78 -7.84 20.18
CA LEU A 13 -12.34 -8.22 18.84
C LEU A 13 -11.25 -7.27 18.28
N VAL A 14 -11.22 -6.03 18.74
CA VAL A 14 -10.34 -4.99 18.15
C VAL A 14 -8.87 -5.35 18.34
N SER A 15 -8.44 -5.61 19.56
CA SER A 15 -7.03 -5.93 19.86
C SER A 15 -6.52 -7.16 19.09
N PRO A 16 -7.19 -8.33 19.08
CA PRO A 16 -6.73 -9.47 18.29
C PRO A 16 -6.68 -9.22 16.79
N ILE A 17 -7.62 -8.45 16.25
CA ILE A 17 -7.62 -8.10 14.83
C ILE A 17 -6.41 -7.24 14.48
N LEU A 18 -6.13 -6.20 15.25
CA LEU A 18 -5.02 -5.29 15.00
C LEU A 18 -3.66 -5.94 15.30
N THR A 19 -3.55 -6.71 16.39
CA THR A 19 -2.27 -7.27 16.82
C THR A 19 -1.86 -8.50 16.01
N TYR A 20 -2.80 -9.39 15.67
CA TYR A 20 -2.48 -10.68 15.05
C TYR A 20 -2.94 -10.77 13.61
N LEU A 21 -4.23 -10.48 13.35
CA LEU A 21 -4.82 -10.72 12.04
C LEU A 21 -4.26 -9.78 10.99
N LEU A 22 -4.23 -8.47 11.26
CA LEU A 22 -3.83 -7.46 10.29
C LEU A 22 -2.36 -7.62 9.84
N PRO A 23 -1.36 -7.76 10.72
CA PRO A 23 0.02 -8.02 10.31
C PRO A 23 0.16 -9.31 9.49
N CYS A 24 -0.54 -10.39 9.88
CA CYS A 24 -0.50 -11.65 9.14
C CYS A 24 -1.13 -11.54 7.75
N LEU A 25 -2.21 -10.77 7.59
CA LEU A 25 -2.80 -10.49 6.27
C LEU A 25 -1.88 -9.66 5.39
N ILE A 26 -1.16 -8.69 5.97
CA ILE A 26 -0.13 -7.92 5.27
C ILE A 26 0.99 -8.86 4.80
N GLY A 27 1.51 -9.71 5.68
CA GLY A 27 2.54 -10.69 5.34
C GLY A 27 2.08 -11.69 4.28
N TYR A 28 0.82 -12.14 4.36
CA TYR A 28 0.20 -12.98 3.33
C TYR A 28 0.15 -12.26 1.97
N THR A 29 -0.37 -11.05 1.95
CA THR A 29 -0.52 -10.28 0.71
C THR A 29 0.83 -9.96 0.07
N ALA A 30 1.79 -9.49 0.88
CA ALA A 30 3.14 -9.19 0.42
C ALA A 30 3.87 -10.44 -0.11
N GLY A 31 3.73 -11.58 0.56
CA GLY A 31 4.29 -12.85 0.12
C GLY A 31 3.61 -13.40 -1.13
N SER A 32 2.28 -13.28 -1.22
CA SER A 32 1.54 -13.78 -2.39
C SER A 32 1.81 -12.99 -3.66
N ASN A 33 2.13 -11.70 -3.55
CA ASN A 33 2.56 -10.88 -4.69
C ASN A 33 3.89 -11.36 -5.29
N ILE A 34 4.74 -12.02 -4.50
CA ILE A 34 6.05 -12.53 -4.96
C ILE A 34 5.97 -13.97 -5.47
N TYR A 35 5.23 -14.83 -4.75
CA TYR A 35 5.19 -16.27 -5.10
C TYR A 35 3.81 -16.90 -4.87
N GLY A 36 2.76 -16.24 -5.33
CA GLY A 36 1.40 -16.76 -5.34
C GLY A 36 0.94 -17.27 -3.95
N ARG A 37 0.07 -18.28 -3.95
CA ARG A 37 -0.52 -18.83 -2.72
C ARG A 37 0.53 -19.36 -1.73
N ARG A 38 1.58 -20.04 -2.22
CA ARG A 38 2.66 -20.56 -1.35
C ARG A 38 3.41 -19.43 -0.65
N GLY A 39 3.77 -18.37 -1.41
CA GLY A 39 4.38 -17.18 -0.85
C GLY A 39 3.49 -16.48 0.19
N GLY A 40 2.20 -16.41 -0.05
CA GLY A 40 1.25 -15.85 0.91
C GLY A 40 1.17 -16.62 2.22
N VAL A 41 1.01 -17.94 2.15
CA VAL A 41 0.91 -18.79 3.36
C VAL A 41 2.18 -18.72 4.20
N ILE A 42 3.37 -18.86 3.58
CA ILE A 42 4.63 -18.78 4.31
C ILE A 42 4.89 -17.37 4.85
N GLY A 43 4.46 -16.33 4.13
CA GLY A 43 4.58 -14.94 4.55
C GLY A 43 3.75 -14.62 5.80
N ALA A 44 2.51 -15.10 5.86
CA ALA A 44 1.68 -14.99 7.06
C ALA A 44 2.28 -15.74 8.25
N PHE A 45 2.76 -16.95 8.02
CA PHE A 45 3.36 -17.78 9.05
C PHE A 45 4.65 -17.16 9.61
N ALA A 46 5.52 -16.67 8.74
CA ALA A 46 6.75 -15.97 9.14
C ALA A 46 6.46 -14.70 9.94
N THR A 47 5.46 -13.93 9.54
CA THR A 47 5.04 -12.70 10.24
C THR A 47 4.58 -12.97 11.64
N MET A 48 3.89 -14.09 11.88
CA MET A 48 3.42 -14.47 13.22
C MET A 48 4.56 -14.60 14.24
N GLY A 49 5.77 -14.97 13.79
CA GLY A 49 6.96 -14.99 14.66
C GLY A 49 7.28 -13.63 15.24
N ALA A 50 7.32 -12.59 14.41
CA ALA A 50 7.57 -11.22 14.88
C ALA A 50 6.41 -10.70 15.75
N VAL A 51 5.17 -11.03 15.38
CA VAL A 51 3.97 -10.62 16.14
C VAL A 51 3.97 -11.18 17.54
N VAL A 52 4.31 -12.45 17.73
CA VAL A 52 4.36 -13.10 19.05
C VAL A 52 5.58 -12.65 19.86
N GLY A 53 6.65 -12.25 19.20
CA GLY A 53 7.90 -11.81 19.84
C GLY A 53 7.88 -10.38 20.36
N ALA A 54 6.80 -9.63 20.19
CA ALA A 54 6.73 -8.22 20.56
C ALA A 54 5.38 -7.84 21.17
N ASP A 55 5.43 -6.90 22.10
CA ASP A 55 4.25 -6.33 22.75
C ASP A 55 3.58 -5.19 21.95
N VAL A 56 4.03 -4.99 20.72
CA VAL A 56 3.58 -3.90 19.82
C VAL A 56 3.07 -4.42 18.49
N THR A 57 2.24 -3.64 17.81
CA THR A 57 1.66 -4.05 16.52
C THR A 57 2.74 -4.11 15.43
N MET A 58 2.93 -5.28 14.83
CA MET A 58 4.04 -5.59 13.92
C MET A 58 3.65 -5.50 12.42
N LEU A 59 3.08 -4.37 11.98
CA LEU A 59 2.68 -4.19 10.58
C LEU A 59 3.87 -4.22 9.62
N VAL A 60 4.93 -3.47 9.95
CA VAL A 60 6.16 -3.40 9.14
C VAL A 60 6.88 -4.75 9.10
N ALA A 61 6.86 -5.49 10.20
CA ALA A 61 7.41 -6.85 10.21
C ALA A 61 6.70 -7.75 9.17
N GLY A 62 5.39 -7.62 9.01
CA GLY A 62 4.64 -8.31 7.94
C GLY A 62 5.09 -7.90 6.54
N MET A 63 5.32 -6.61 6.33
CA MET A 63 5.80 -6.07 5.05
C MET A 63 7.21 -6.56 4.69
N ILE A 64 8.05 -6.85 5.69
CA ILE A 64 9.43 -7.35 5.49
C ILE A 64 9.45 -8.88 5.41
N LEU A 65 8.85 -9.56 6.39
CA LEU A 65 8.93 -11.01 6.50
C LEU A 65 8.11 -11.73 5.43
N GLY A 66 7.01 -11.15 4.98
CA GLY A 66 6.20 -11.71 3.89
C GLY A 66 7.01 -11.93 2.62
N PRO A 67 7.61 -10.88 2.03
CA PRO A 67 8.50 -10.97 0.88
C PRO A 67 9.70 -11.90 1.09
N VAL A 68 10.40 -11.77 2.21
CA VAL A 68 11.58 -12.61 2.51
C VAL A 68 11.22 -14.09 2.53
N ALA A 69 10.13 -14.45 3.22
CA ALA A 69 9.66 -15.83 3.27
C ALA A 69 9.27 -16.36 1.88
N ALA A 70 8.60 -15.54 1.07
CA ALA A 70 8.20 -15.91 -0.28
C ALA A 70 9.42 -16.11 -1.20
N ILE A 71 10.45 -15.29 -1.10
CA ILE A 71 11.71 -15.46 -1.83
C ILE A 71 12.41 -16.75 -1.41
N CYS A 72 12.46 -17.06 -0.11
CA CYS A 72 13.08 -18.28 0.40
C CYS A 72 12.39 -19.54 -0.13
N ILE A 73 11.05 -19.60 -0.07
CA ILE A 73 10.32 -20.78 -0.56
C ILE A 73 10.43 -20.91 -2.08
N ARG A 74 10.38 -19.80 -2.82
CA ARG A 74 10.59 -19.80 -4.28
C ARG A 74 11.99 -20.32 -4.65
N ALA A 75 13.02 -19.90 -3.91
CA ALA A 75 14.38 -20.37 -4.13
C ALA A 75 14.53 -21.87 -3.85
N PHE A 76 13.89 -22.36 -2.80
CA PHE A 76 13.85 -23.78 -2.48
C PHE A 76 13.16 -24.59 -3.59
N ASP A 77 11.95 -24.19 -3.98
CA ASP A 77 11.16 -24.88 -5.01
C ASP A 77 11.95 -24.98 -6.31
N LYS A 78 12.60 -23.88 -6.74
CA LYS A 78 13.48 -23.87 -7.90
C LYS A 78 14.69 -24.80 -7.75
N ALA A 79 15.24 -24.96 -6.55
CA ALA A 79 16.39 -25.83 -6.30
C ALA A 79 16.05 -27.33 -6.35
N VAL A 80 14.80 -27.69 -6.04
CA VAL A 80 14.31 -29.08 -6.03
C VAL A 80 13.54 -29.47 -7.29
N GLU A 81 13.25 -28.52 -8.17
CA GLU A 81 12.54 -28.73 -9.43
C GLU A 81 13.20 -29.85 -10.27
N GLY A 82 12.40 -30.79 -10.75
CA GLY A 82 12.87 -31.94 -11.51
C GLY A 82 13.66 -32.99 -10.74
N LYS A 83 13.91 -32.78 -9.41
CA LYS A 83 14.65 -33.73 -8.57
C LYS A 83 13.74 -34.57 -7.67
N VAL A 84 12.49 -34.16 -7.51
CA VAL A 84 11.50 -34.85 -6.68
C VAL A 84 10.96 -36.07 -7.46
N LYS A 85 10.93 -37.25 -6.83
CA LYS A 85 10.36 -38.47 -7.44
C LYS A 85 8.84 -38.30 -7.61
N PRO A 86 8.27 -38.76 -8.74
CA PRO A 86 6.82 -38.76 -8.97
C PRO A 86 6.06 -39.36 -7.77
N GLY A 87 5.02 -38.66 -7.31
CA GLY A 87 4.21 -39.04 -6.15
C GLY A 87 4.68 -38.48 -4.80
N LEU A 88 5.86 -37.86 -4.72
CA LEU A 88 6.35 -37.19 -3.52
C LEU A 88 6.23 -35.68 -3.57
N GLU A 89 5.76 -35.11 -4.69
CA GLU A 89 5.70 -33.66 -4.87
C GLU A 89 4.85 -32.97 -3.77
N MET A 90 3.65 -33.48 -3.50
CA MET A 90 2.76 -32.93 -2.48
C MET A 90 3.40 -32.99 -1.07
N LEU A 91 4.16 -34.05 -0.78
CA LEU A 91 4.85 -34.19 0.49
C LEU A 91 5.96 -33.15 0.61
N VAL A 92 6.81 -32.99 -0.41
CA VAL A 92 7.90 -32.01 -0.45
C VAL A 92 7.32 -30.59 -0.35
N ASP A 93 6.25 -30.30 -1.08
CA ASP A 93 5.57 -29.00 -1.07
C ASP A 93 5.04 -28.61 0.32
N ASN A 94 4.36 -29.51 0.99
CA ASN A 94 3.80 -29.23 2.31
C ASN A 94 4.88 -29.14 3.40
N PHE A 95 5.84 -30.08 3.39
CA PHE A 95 6.90 -30.07 4.39
C PHE A 95 7.86 -28.90 4.22
N SER A 96 8.23 -28.54 2.99
CA SER A 96 9.10 -27.39 2.74
C SER A 96 8.47 -26.09 3.24
N LEU A 97 7.18 -25.89 2.98
CA LEU A 97 6.44 -24.73 3.46
C LEU A 97 6.41 -24.67 4.99
N GLY A 98 6.15 -25.79 5.65
CA GLY A 98 6.14 -25.87 7.11
C GLY A 98 7.53 -25.64 7.72
N ILE A 99 8.57 -26.32 7.21
CA ILE A 99 9.93 -26.24 7.77
C ILE A 99 10.55 -24.86 7.54
N ILE A 100 10.53 -24.37 6.29
CA ILE A 100 11.10 -23.07 5.96
C ILE A 100 10.31 -21.95 6.65
N GLY A 101 8.98 -22.05 6.67
CA GLY A 101 8.12 -21.09 7.38
C GLY A 101 8.42 -21.04 8.86
N PHE A 102 8.63 -22.18 9.51
CA PHE A 102 8.98 -22.25 10.93
C PHE A 102 10.36 -21.64 11.21
N VAL A 103 11.36 -21.92 10.37
CA VAL A 103 12.70 -21.31 10.52
C VAL A 103 12.61 -19.79 10.41
N ILE A 104 11.89 -19.26 9.42
CA ILE A 104 11.73 -17.81 9.26
C ILE A 104 10.86 -17.22 10.37
N CYS A 105 9.87 -17.94 10.87
CA CYS A 105 9.08 -17.57 12.06
C CYS A 105 9.98 -17.38 13.29
N ILE A 106 10.93 -18.32 13.54
CA ILE A 106 11.93 -18.17 14.61
C ILE A 106 12.82 -16.95 14.39
N ILE A 107 13.26 -16.71 13.16
CA ILE A 107 14.06 -15.51 12.80
C ILE A 107 13.23 -14.24 13.07
N GLY A 108 11.95 -14.24 12.72
CA GLY A 108 11.02 -13.16 13.06
C GLY A 108 10.93 -12.89 14.55
N TYR A 109 10.77 -13.96 15.33
CA TYR A 109 10.64 -13.91 16.79
C TYR A 109 11.93 -13.42 17.48
N VAL A 110 13.08 -13.99 17.13
CA VAL A 110 14.36 -13.72 17.83
C VAL A 110 15.08 -12.51 17.26
N GLY A 111 14.93 -12.23 15.96
CA GLY A 111 15.66 -11.17 15.25
C GLY A 111 14.81 -9.93 15.00
N VAL A 112 13.70 -10.07 14.26
CA VAL A 112 12.92 -8.90 13.79
C VAL A 112 12.17 -8.25 14.95
N ALA A 113 11.53 -9.01 15.82
CA ALA A 113 10.77 -8.47 16.94
C ALA A 113 11.62 -7.60 17.89
N PRO A 114 12.80 -8.03 18.38
CA PRO A 114 13.65 -7.19 19.22
C PRO A 114 14.14 -5.92 18.54
N ILE A 115 14.47 -5.97 17.23
CA ILE A 115 14.88 -4.80 16.47
C ILE A 115 13.74 -3.77 16.41
N MET A 116 12.54 -4.21 16.08
CA MET A 116 11.37 -3.33 15.99
C MET A 116 11.01 -2.74 17.37
N THR A 117 11.10 -3.54 18.43
CA THR A 117 10.90 -3.06 19.81
C THR A 117 11.97 -2.03 20.20
N ALA A 118 13.24 -2.23 19.82
CA ALA A 118 14.29 -1.27 20.08
C ALA A 118 14.05 0.07 19.35
N ILE A 119 13.65 0.03 18.09
CA ILE A 119 13.26 1.24 17.32
C ILE A 119 12.15 1.98 18.02
N GLN A 120 11.09 1.26 18.44
CA GLN A 120 9.97 1.87 19.15
C GLN A 120 10.42 2.50 20.47
N THR A 121 11.29 1.85 21.24
CA THR A 121 11.81 2.38 22.50
C THR A 121 12.54 3.69 22.29
N VAL A 122 13.34 3.79 21.23
CA VAL A 122 14.04 5.06 20.85
C VAL A 122 13.03 6.14 20.51
N LEU A 123 12.03 5.84 19.69
CA LEU A 123 10.99 6.79 19.29
C LEU A 123 10.20 7.29 20.51
N THR A 124 9.73 6.37 21.37
CA THR A 124 8.99 6.69 22.60
C THR A 124 9.84 7.53 23.57
N GLY A 125 11.11 7.17 23.76
CA GLY A 125 12.04 7.91 24.59
C GLY A 125 12.32 9.33 24.07
N GLY A 126 12.41 9.49 22.74
CA GLY A 126 12.55 10.81 22.12
C GLY A 126 11.33 11.71 22.35
N VAL A 127 10.14 11.16 22.20
CA VAL A 127 8.89 11.87 22.47
C VAL A 127 8.79 12.30 23.94
N GLN A 128 9.08 11.37 24.86
CA GLN A 128 9.06 11.67 26.31
C GLN A 128 10.06 12.77 26.65
N TYR A 129 11.30 12.68 26.19
CA TYR A 129 12.34 13.70 26.42
C TYR A 129 11.91 15.08 25.95
N LEU A 130 11.36 15.19 24.73
CA LEU A 130 10.90 16.48 24.18
C LEU A 130 9.68 17.03 24.92
N THR A 131 8.77 16.16 25.36
CA THR A 131 7.62 16.55 26.18
C THR A 131 8.04 17.13 27.51
N ASP A 132 8.99 16.47 28.20
CA ASP A 132 9.50 16.90 29.50
C ASP A 132 10.26 18.23 29.43
N HIS A 133 10.81 18.58 28.23
CA HIS A 133 11.53 19.83 28.01
C HIS A 133 10.65 20.92 27.35
N ASN A 134 9.33 20.75 27.31
CA ASN A 134 8.37 21.69 26.69
C ASN A 134 8.64 21.97 25.19
N MET A 135 9.23 21.00 24.48
CA MET A 135 9.52 21.07 23.05
C MET A 135 8.48 20.28 22.24
N LEU A 136 7.23 20.36 22.65
CA LEU A 136 6.13 19.55 22.11
C LEU A 136 6.02 19.56 20.57
N PRO A 137 6.20 20.68 19.83
CA PRO A 137 6.16 20.63 18.36
C PRO A 137 7.20 19.71 17.73
N LEU A 138 8.37 19.52 18.36
CA LEU A 138 9.42 18.66 17.83
C LEU A 138 9.15 17.16 18.04
N THR A 139 8.17 16.81 18.86
CA THR A 139 7.76 15.41 19.02
C THR A 139 7.30 14.78 17.71
N GLU A 140 6.81 15.58 16.76
CA GLU A 140 6.32 15.13 15.47
C GLU A 140 7.40 14.45 14.60
N LEU A 141 8.67 14.75 14.84
CA LEU A 141 9.79 14.07 14.20
C LEU A 141 9.83 12.57 14.55
N PHE A 142 9.30 12.20 15.70
CA PHE A 142 9.23 10.82 16.20
C PHE A 142 7.82 10.24 16.04
N VAL A 143 6.79 11.05 16.31
CA VAL A 143 5.39 10.61 16.30
C VAL A 143 4.95 10.20 14.89
N GLN A 144 5.20 11.02 13.87
CA GLN A 144 4.72 10.71 12.52
C GLN A 144 5.35 9.44 11.92
N PRO A 145 6.67 9.18 12.02
CA PRO A 145 7.23 7.90 11.63
C PRO A 145 6.71 6.73 12.47
N ALA A 146 6.54 6.92 13.79
CA ALA A 146 6.03 5.89 14.67
C ALA A 146 4.58 5.50 14.33
N GLU A 147 3.75 6.47 13.97
CA GLU A 147 2.35 6.26 13.59
C GLU A 147 2.22 5.34 12.37
N ILE A 148 3.06 5.54 11.34
CA ILE A 148 3.09 4.66 10.16
C ILE A 148 3.63 3.27 10.50
N LEU A 149 4.68 3.18 11.32
CA LEU A 149 5.40 1.93 11.57
C LEU A 149 4.67 1.02 12.57
N PHE A 150 3.99 1.60 13.58
CA PHE A 150 3.52 0.88 14.75
C PHE A 150 2.06 1.15 15.13
N LEU A 151 1.29 1.93 14.34
CA LEU A 151 -0.03 2.45 14.71
C LEU A 151 -0.03 3.20 16.07
N ASN A 152 1.12 3.56 16.53
CA ASN A 152 1.47 4.47 17.64
C ASN A 152 0.71 4.36 18.99
N ASN A 153 0.02 3.26 19.23
CA ASN A 153 -0.72 3.06 20.49
C ASN A 153 0.15 3.25 21.74
N ALA A 154 1.46 2.97 21.66
CA ALA A 154 2.38 3.09 22.78
C ALA A 154 2.63 4.57 23.17
N ILE A 155 2.78 5.48 22.18
CA ILE A 155 2.97 6.91 22.46
C ILE A 155 1.66 7.53 22.92
N ASN A 156 0.58 7.32 22.19
CA ASN A 156 -0.71 7.91 22.50
C ASN A 156 -1.26 7.41 23.86
N HIS A 157 -1.42 6.10 24.01
CA HIS A 157 -2.01 5.54 25.23
C HIS A 157 -1.01 5.44 26.38
N GLY A 158 0.28 5.27 26.08
CA GLY A 158 1.33 5.14 27.10
C GLY A 158 1.81 6.47 27.67
N ILE A 159 1.79 7.56 26.90
CA ILE A 159 2.36 8.85 27.30
C ILE A 159 1.31 9.96 27.20
N MET A 160 0.81 10.22 25.99
CA MET A 160 0.05 11.44 25.69
C MET A 160 -1.32 11.47 26.39
N THR A 161 -2.05 10.35 26.35
CA THR A 161 -3.37 10.27 26.98
C THR A 161 -3.32 10.38 28.52
N PRO A 162 -2.46 9.63 29.26
CA PRO A 162 -2.36 9.78 30.71
C PRO A 162 -1.96 11.19 31.14
N LEU A 163 -0.93 11.78 30.53
CA LEU A 163 -0.49 13.13 30.84
C LEU A 163 -1.55 14.17 30.44
N GLY A 164 -2.21 13.96 29.30
CA GLY A 164 -3.29 14.82 28.83
C GLY A 164 -4.50 14.83 29.78
N LEU A 165 -4.87 13.68 30.34
CA LEU A 165 -5.93 13.57 31.35
C LEU A 165 -5.57 14.32 32.63
N GLN A 166 -4.33 14.22 33.09
CA GLN A 166 -3.86 14.99 34.23
C GLN A 166 -3.93 16.49 33.98
N GLN A 167 -3.40 16.96 32.85
CA GLN A 167 -3.46 18.38 32.47
C GLN A 167 -4.91 18.88 32.31
N ALA A 168 -5.77 18.06 31.69
CA ALA A 168 -7.17 18.44 31.51
C ALA A 168 -7.94 18.52 32.84
N ALA A 169 -7.61 17.68 33.83
CA ALA A 169 -8.17 17.76 35.16
C ALA A 169 -7.77 19.05 35.89
N GLU A 170 -6.56 19.57 35.66
CA GLU A 170 -6.03 20.78 36.29
C GLU A 170 -6.43 22.07 35.52
N ALA A 171 -6.28 22.05 34.19
CA ALA A 171 -6.43 23.26 33.34
C ALA A 171 -7.73 23.24 32.49
N GLY A 172 -8.57 22.24 32.62
CA GLY A 172 -9.79 22.04 31.82
C GLY A 172 -9.58 21.63 30.36
N LYS A 173 -8.33 21.50 29.91
CA LYS A 173 -7.94 21.11 28.55
C LYS A 173 -6.50 20.67 28.49
N SER A 174 -6.14 19.94 27.40
CA SER A 174 -4.74 19.62 27.11
C SER A 174 -4.47 19.63 25.58
N VAL A 175 -3.27 20.04 25.21
CA VAL A 175 -2.75 19.95 23.83
C VAL A 175 -2.24 18.51 23.56
N LEU A 176 -1.86 17.77 24.60
CA LEU A 176 -1.30 16.42 24.47
C LEU A 176 -2.22 15.44 23.75
N PHE A 177 -3.53 15.61 23.89
CA PHE A 177 -4.51 14.80 23.14
C PHE A 177 -4.48 15.03 21.61
N LEU A 178 -3.80 16.07 21.14
CA LEU A 178 -3.74 16.45 19.72
C LEU A 178 -2.39 16.16 19.06
N VAL A 179 -1.42 15.66 19.81
CA VAL A 179 -0.10 15.29 19.28
C VAL A 179 -0.24 14.26 18.16
N GLU A 180 -1.07 13.26 18.35
CA GLU A 180 -1.30 12.20 17.36
C GLU A 180 -2.67 12.34 16.67
N ALA A 181 -3.70 12.73 17.42
CA ALA A 181 -5.09 12.62 17.00
C ALA A 181 -5.62 13.80 16.18
N SER A 182 -4.79 14.74 15.71
CA SER A 182 -5.30 15.90 14.97
C SER A 182 -5.81 15.57 13.56
N GLY A 183 -5.35 14.52 12.96
CA GLY A 183 -5.78 14.02 11.65
C GLY A 183 -5.58 14.94 10.45
N ALA A 184 -5.48 16.24 10.68
CA ALA A 184 -5.44 17.28 9.64
C ALA A 184 -4.27 17.11 8.67
N ALA A 185 -3.10 16.76 9.18
CA ALA A 185 -1.90 16.58 8.36
C ALA A 185 -2.02 15.41 7.38
N TRP A 186 -2.64 14.30 7.81
CA TRP A 186 -2.91 13.15 6.95
C TRP A 186 -3.94 13.44 5.85
N VAL A 187 -4.93 14.29 6.16
CA VAL A 187 -5.86 14.82 5.14
C VAL A 187 -5.08 15.64 4.10
N GLY A 188 -4.16 16.51 4.54
CA GLY A 188 -3.32 17.32 3.67
C GLY A 188 -2.46 16.48 2.74
N LEU A 189 -1.78 15.46 3.28
CA LEU A 189 -0.98 14.51 2.49
C LEU A 189 -1.84 13.80 1.45
N SER A 190 -2.97 13.22 1.85
CA SER A 190 -3.85 12.48 0.94
C SER A 190 -4.43 13.38 -0.15
N LEU A 191 -4.73 14.64 0.16
CA LEU A 191 -5.18 15.63 -0.82
C LEU A 191 -4.07 15.94 -1.84
N ALA A 192 -2.79 16.00 -1.42
CA ALA A 192 -1.68 16.17 -2.32
C ALA A 192 -1.55 14.99 -3.30
N PHE A 193 -1.73 13.75 -2.83
CA PHE A 193 -1.77 12.58 -3.70
C PHE A 193 -2.98 12.55 -4.63
N ALA A 194 -4.14 13.01 -4.19
CA ALA A 194 -5.33 13.12 -5.03
C ALA A 194 -5.12 14.05 -6.24
N ILE A 195 -4.31 15.11 -6.07
CA ILE A 195 -4.08 16.12 -7.10
C ILE A 195 -2.80 15.84 -7.90
N PHE A 196 -1.71 15.47 -7.25
CA PHE A 196 -0.37 15.37 -7.84
C PHE A 196 0.19 13.95 -7.90
N GLY A 197 -0.45 12.97 -7.26
CA GLY A 197 -0.03 11.57 -7.28
C GLY A 197 -0.07 10.93 -8.67
N ASN A 198 0.40 9.69 -8.77
CA ASN A 198 0.29 8.87 -9.98
C ASN A 198 -1.19 8.51 -10.29
N LYS A 199 -1.45 7.86 -11.43
CA LYS A 199 -2.82 7.53 -11.88
C LYS A 199 -3.60 6.69 -10.85
N SER A 200 -2.94 5.75 -10.17
CA SER A 200 -3.56 4.89 -9.15
C SER A 200 -3.91 5.70 -7.89
N ALA A 201 -2.96 6.50 -7.39
CA ALA A 201 -3.18 7.34 -6.21
C ALA A 201 -4.29 8.37 -6.46
N LYS A 202 -4.34 9.00 -7.63
CA LYS A 202 -5.42 9.95 -7.98
C LYS A 202 -6.81 9.34 -7.94
N LYS A 203 -6.95 8.05 -8.25
CA LYS A 203 -8.24 7.36 -8.22
C LYS A 203 -8.67 7.01 -6.79
N SER A 204 -7.74 6.62 -5.93
CA SER A 204 -8.03 6.11 -4.57
C SER A 204 -7.92 7.18 -3.48
N ALA A 205 -7.01 8.14 -3.59
CA ALA A 205 -6.76 9.15 -2.56
C ALA A 205 -7.97 10.05 -2.22
N PRO A 206 -8.88 10.43 -3.14
CA PRO A 206 -10.08 11.16 -2.76
C PRO A 206 -10.94 10.42 -1.72
N GLY A 207 -11.03 9.07 -1.82
CA GLY A 207 -11.69 8.24 -0.81
C GLY A 207 -10.99 8.31 0.55
N ALA A 208 -9.66 8.24 0.56
CA ALA A 208 -8.86 8.38 1.78
C ALA A 208 -9.03 9.76 2.44
N VAL A 209 -9.08 10.84 1.65
CA VAL A 209 -9.38 12.20 2.15
C VAL A 209 -10.71 12.24 2.91
N ILE A 210 -11.78 11.67 2.33
CA ILE A 210 -13.11 11.66 2.94
C ILE A 210 -13.10 10.82 4.23
N ILE A 211 -12.52 9.62 4.17
CA ILE A 211 -12.46 8.69 5.32
C ILE A 211 -11.63 9.31 6.45
N MET A 212 -10.50 9.91 6.15
CA MET A 212 -9.67 10.57 7.17
C MET A 212 -10.34 11.81 7.74
N PHE A 213 -10.87 12.70 6.91
CA PHE A 213 -11.46 13.97 7.35
C PHE A 213 -12.69 13.76 8.23
N PHE A 214 -13.63 12.91 7.81
CA PHE A 214 -14.87 12.66 8.54
C PHE A 214 -14.81 11.46 9.46
N GLY A 215 -14.07 10.42 9.11
CA GLY A 215 -13.96 9.17 9.87
C GLY A 215 -12.77 9.16 10.84
N GLY A 216 -11.70 9.93 10.57
CA GLY A 216 -10.52 9.99 11.44
C GLY A 216 -9.70 8.71 11.47
N ILE A 217 -9.63 7.98 10.34
CA ILE A 217 -8.90 6.72 10.20
C ILE A 217 -7.61 7.01 9.42
N ALA A 218 -6.49 7.21 10.13
CA ALA A 218 -5.21 7.61 9.54
C ALA A 218 -4.57 6.50 8.68
N GLU A 219 -4.85 5.24 8.99
CA GLU A 219 -4.29 4.07 8.30
C GLU A 219 -4.60 4.03 6.80
N VAL A 220 -5.71 4.65 6.38
CA VAL A 220 -6.04 4.74 4.95
C VAL A 220 -5.09 5.67 4.18
N CYS A 221 -4.36 6.54 4.89
CA CYS A 221 -3.41 7.50 4.33
C CYS A 221 -1.99 6.94 4.26
N PHE A 222 -1.63 5.98 5.13
CA PHE A 222 -0.27 5.43 5.24
C PHE A 222 0.25 4.80 3.94
N PRO A 223 -0.54 4.05 3.16
CA PRO A 223 -0.06 3.50 1.88
C PRO A 223 0.49 4.57 0.94
N TYR A 224 -0.09 5.77 0.89
CA TYR A 224 0.41 6.84 0.04
C TYR A 224 1.79 7.31 0.50
N CYS A 225 1.97 7.50 1.80
CA CYS A 225 3.27 7.88 2.37
C CYS A 225 4.31 6.78 2.14
N LEU A 226 3.93 5.50 2.26
CA LEU A 226 4.84 4.36 2.03
C LEU A 226 5.27 4.21 0.56
N THR A 227 4.41 4.58 -0.40
CA THR A 227 4.81 4.61 -1.83
C THR A 227 5.85 5.69 -2.14
N MET A 228 5.83 6.80 -1.40
CA MET A 228 6.82 7.90 -1.52
C MET A 228 7.20 8.42 -0.13
N PRO A 229 8.13 7.76 0.59
CA PRO A 229 8.40 8.04 2.01
C PRO A 229 8.79 9.49 2.33
N LEU A 230 9.42 10.20 1.41
CA LEU A 230 9.79 11.61 1.60
C LEU A 230 8.58 12.53 1.80
N THR A 231 7.38 12.11 1.40
CA THR A 231 6.15 12.90 1.61
C THR A 231 5.75 13.03 3.08
N ILE A 232 6.34 12.21 3.98
CA ILE A 232 6.16 12.31 5.44
C ILE A 232 6.58 13.68 5.99
N ILE A 233 7.46 14.40 5.28
CA ILE A 233 7.86 15.77 5.63
C ILE A 233 6.64 16.69 5.71
N GLY A 234 5.63 16.46 4.87
CA GLY A 234 4.38 17.22 4.90
C GLY A 234 3.66 17.10 6.26
N PRO A 235 3.22 15.88 6.68
CA PRO A 235 2.62 15.65 7.99
C PRO A 235 3.48 16.12 9.17
N ILE A 236 4.79 15.89 9.17
CA ILE A 236 5.69 16.36 10.21
C ILE A 236 5.60 17.88 10.36
N LEU A 237 5.81 18.63 9.28
CA LEU A 237 5.77 20.09 9.32
C LEU A 237 4.37 20.63 9.65
N GLY A 238 3.33 19.99 9.11
CA GLY A 238 1.94 20.36 9.37
C GLY A 238 1.59 20.22 10.86
N ASN A 239 1.90 19.10 11.48
CA ASN A 239 1.60 18.89 12.90
C ASN A 239 2.54 19.68 13.82
N MET A 240 3.81 19.87 13.45
CA MET A 240 4.70 20.79 14.16
C MET A 240 4.09 22.20 14.23
N PHE A 241 3.56 22.72 13.12
CA PHE A 241 2.86 23.99 13.09
C PHE A 241 1.60 23.97 13.98
N SER A 242 0.79 22.91 13.89
CA SER A 242 -0.41 22.78 14.73
C SER A 242 -0.05 22.86 16.23
N LEU A 243 0.90 22.04 16.67
CA LEU A 243 1.32 22.02 18.07
C LEU A 243 1.96 23.33 18.50
N PHE A 244 2.73 23.99 17.63
CA PHE A 244 3.26 25.32 17.89
C PHE A 244 2.14 26.35 18.14
N VAL A 245 1.13 26.38 17.28
CA VAL A 245 -0.03 27.30 17.44
C VAL A 245 -0.81 26.96 18.71
N LEU A 246 -1.13 25.70 18.94
CA LEU A 246 -1.91 25.25 20.09
C LEU A 246 -1.20 25.59 21.42
N THR A 247 0.11 25.36 21.50
CA THR A 247 0.90 25.57 22.72
C THR A 247 1.07 27.04 23.01
N ASN A 248 1.39 27.87 22.01
CA ASN A 248 1.70 29.30 22.24
C ASN A 248 0.47 30.20 22.35
N PHE A 249 -0.65 29.81 21.72
CA PHE A 249 -1.87 30.64 21.70
C PHE A 249 -3.00 30.04 22.55
N GLY A 250 -2.70 29.07 23.41
CA GLY A 250 -3.63 28.54 24.38
C GLY A 250 -4.75 27.71 23.78
N GLY A 251 -4.44 26.90 22.76
CA GLY A 251 -5.34 25.89 22.21
C GLY A 251 -5.48 24.65 23.12
N GLY A 252 -6.08 23.60 22.61
CA GLY A 252 -6.25 22.31 23.27
C GLY A 252 -7.70 21.82 23.31
N VAL A 253 -7.90 20.60 23.76
CA VAL A 253 -9.19 19.90 23.82
C VAL A 253 -9.44 19.34 25.23
N VAL A 254 -10.73 19.07 25.55
CA VAL A 254 -11.14 18.66 26.91
C VAL A 254 -10.87 17.18 27.20
N GLY A 255 -10.61 16.37 26.19
CA GLY A 255 -10.37 14.95 26.31
C GLY A 255 -9.81 14.33 25.02
N PRO A 256 -9.49 13.02 25.02
CA PRO A 256 -8.97 12.34 23.83
C PRO A 256 -9.88 12.47 22.61
N VAL A 257 -9.29 12.87 21.48
CA VAL A 257 -10.00 12.93 20.18
C VAL A 257 -9.93 11.57 19.54
N SER A 258 -10.99 10.80 19.62
CA SER A 258 -11.08 9.45 19.03
C SER A 258 -12.47 9.21 18.45
N PRO A 259 -12.59 8.90 17.15
CA PRO A 259 -11.52 8.86 16.13
C PRO A 259 -10.96 10.26 15.83
N GLY A 260 -9.78 10.35 15.19
CA GLY A 260 -9.07 11.58 14.83
C GLY A 260 -9.72 12.42 13.71
N SER A 261 -11.05 12.47 13.67
CA SER A 261 -11.84 13.19 12.67
C SER A 261 -12.03 14.66 13.00
N VAL A 262 -12.32 15.48 11.99
CA VAL A 262 -12.69 16.88 12.18
C VAL A 262 -13.91 17.02 13.11
N ILE A 263 -14.84 16.09 13.06
CA ILE A 263 -16.04 16.09 13.90
C ILE A 263 -15.66 15.92 15.37
N SER A 264 -14.92 14.87 15.70
CA SER A 264 -14.45 14.60 17.07
C SER A 264 -13.53 15.71 17.59
N TYR A 265 -12.68 16.26 16.72
CA TYR A 265 -11.81 17.37 17.04
C TYR A 265 -12.61 18.59 17.53
N TYR A 266 -13.63 19.00 16.79
CA TYR A 266 -14.45 20.16 17.19
C TYR A 266 -15.40 19.83 18.34
N MET A 267 -15.90 18.62 18.47
CA MET A 267 -16.71 18.20 19.62
C MET A 267 -15.94 18.28 20.94
N MET A 268 -14.63 18.00 20.92
CA MET A 268 -13.75 18.07 22.10
C MET A 268 -13.12 19.47 22.29
N THR A 269 -13.34 20.39 21.36
CA THR A 269 -12.77 21.76 21.44
C THR A 269 -13.63 22.68 22.30
N PRO A 270 -13.07 23.26 23.39
CA PRO A 270 -13.76 24.29 24.16
C PRO A 270 -14.06 25.52 23.30
N LYS A 271 -15.19 26.17 23.57
CA LYS A 271 -15.59 27.39 22.82
C LYS A 271 -14.50 28.47 22.79
N ALA A 272 -13.78 28.67 23.90
CA ALA A 272 -12.69 29.62 24.01
C ALA A 272 -11.47 29.26 23.12
N CYS A 273 -11.29 28.01 22.76
CA CYS A 273 -10.18 27.56 21.93
C CYS A 273 -10.55 27.43 20.45
N MET A 274 -11.81 27.66 20.07
CA MET A 274 -12.32 27.38 18.74
C MET A 274 -11.50 28.03 17.62
N LEU A 275 -11.15 29.30 17.75
CA LEU A 275 -10.38 30.03 16.74
C LEU A 275 -8.96 29.47 16.61
N VAL A 276 -8.28 29.28 17.76
CA VAL A 276 -6.89 28.80 17.78
C VAL A 276 -6.82 27.38 17.23
N ASN A 277 -7.73 26.50 17.65
CA ASN A 277 -7.80 25.11 17.18
C ASN A 277 -8.14 25.06 15.68
N THR A 278 -8.99 25.96 15.17
CA THR A 278 -9.29 26.04 13.74
C THR A 278 -8.06 26.42 12.91
N ILE A 279 -7.30 27.44 13.37
CA ILE A 279 -6.05 27.84 12.71
C ILE A 279 -5.04 26.70 12.75
N ALA A 280 -4.90 26.01 13.87
CA ALA A 280 -4.01 24.88 14.03
C ALA A 280 -4.39 23.73 13.08
N TYR A 281 -5.66 23.35 13.02
CA TYR A 281 -6.17 22.27 12.19
C TYR A 281 -5.98 22.54 10.69
N PHE A 282 -6.54 23.64 10.18
CA PHE A 282 -6.46 23.95 8.75
C PHE A 282 -5.07 24.42 8.32
N GLY A 283 -4.30 25.05 9.22
CA GLY A 283 -2.90 25.35 8.97
C GLY A 283 -2.05 24.10 8.82
N SER A 284 -2.25 23.10 9.70
CA SER A 284 -1.62 21.79 9.58
C SER A 284 -1.93 21.12 8.26
N LEU A 285 -3.20 21.08 7.87
CA LEU A 285 -3.66 20.54 6.59
C LEU A 285 -2.97 21.23 5.41
N ALA A 286 -2.96 22.56 5.39
CA ALA A 286 -2.40 23.35 4.30
C ALA A 286 -0.88 23.15 4.17
N ILE A 287 -0.16 23.16 5.29
CA ILE A 287 1.30 22.97 5.31
C ILE A 287 1.66 21.54 4.90
N SER A 288 0.94 20.54 5.41
CA SER A 288 1.14 19.15 5.01
C SER A 288 0.87 18.93 3.53
N PHE A 289 -0.23 19.50 3.02
CA PHE A 289 -0.52 19.48 1.58
C PHE A 289 0.60 20.11 0.76
N ALA A 290 1.08 21.28 1.13
CA ALA A 290 2.14 21.98 0.41
C ALA A 290 3.45 21.18 0.44
N GLY A 291 3.85 20.67 1.61
CA GLY A 291 5.06 19.85 1.76
C GLY A 291 5.01 18.59 0.93
N ALA A 292 3.91 17.82 0.99
CA ALA A 292 3.73 16.63 0.18
C ALA A 292 3.65 16.95 -1.32
N ALA A 293 2.97 18.05 -1.70
CA ALA A 293 2.87 18.47 -3.10
C ALA A 293 4.22 18.88 -3.71
N ILE A 294 5.10 19.52 -2.92
CA ILE A 294 6.46 19.87 -3.35
C ILE A 294 7.25 18.59 -3.65
N VAL A 295 7.20 17.61 -2.75
CA VAL A 295 7.89 16.33 -2.94
C VAL A 295 7.34 15.60 -4.16
N LEU A 296 6.02 15.46 -4.29
CA LEU A 296 5.38 14.78 -5.42
C LEU A 296 5.71 15.44 -6.77
N LYS A 297 5.81 16.77 -6.81
CA LYS A 297 6.21 17.49 -8.04
C LYS A 297 7.69 17.35 -8.35
N ALA A 298 8.56 17.37 -7.32
CA ALA A 298 10.00 17.25 -7.50
C ALA A 298 10.41 15.86 -8.07
N PHE A 299 9.75 14.80 -7.60
CA PHE A 299 10.07 13.43 -8.01
C PHE A 299 9.20 12.91 -9.17
N LYS A 300 8.20 13.66 -9.62
CA LYS A 300 7.36 13.27 -10.75
C LYS A 300 8.13 13.17 -12.08
N HIS A 301 9.22 13.88 -12.22
CA HIS A 301 10.06 13.88 -13.42
C HIS A 301 10.74 12.53 -13.66
N ASP A 302 11.13 11.82 -12.59
CA ASP A 302 11.86 10.56 -12.72
C ASP A 302 10.94 9.40 -13.13
N GLU A 303 9.70 9.35 -12.61
CA GLU A 303 8.72 8.33 -12.99
C GLU A 303 8.18 8.50 -14.42
N GLU A 304 8.03 9.74 -14.91
CA GLU A 304 7.62 9.99 -16.30
C GLU A 304 8.74 9.65 -17.30
N GLU A 305 10.02 9.90 -16.97
CA GLU A 305 11.15 9.51 -17.83
C GLU A 305 11.36 7.98 -17.87
N GLU A 306 11.22 7.27 -16.75
CA GLU A 306 11.27 5.81 -16.75
C GLU A 306 10.10 5.19 -17.51
N GLY A 307 8.87 5.65 -17.29
CA GLY A 307 7.69 5.20 -18.01
C GLY A 307 7.74 5.49 -19.52
N ILE A 308 8.31 6.63 -19.93
CA ILE A 308 8.49 6.96 -21.36
C ILE A 308 9.59 6.11 -21.98
N LYS A 309 10.68 5.81 -21.27
CA LYS A 309 11.74 4.90 -21.72
C LYS A 309 11.22 3.46 -21.84
N GLU A 310 10.38 3.03 -20.91
CA GLU A 310 9.77 1.69 -20.94
C GLU A 310 8.72 1.56 -22.05
N LEU A 311 7.88 2.58 -22.27
CA LEU A 311 6.95 2.67 -23.42
C LEU A 311 7.68 2.75 -24.75
N ALA A 312 8.81 3.47 -24.83
CA ALA A 312 9.62 3.53 -26.04
C ALA A 312 10.29 2.18 -26.34
N ALA A 313 10.72 1.45 -25.33
CA ALA A 313 11.30 0.11 -25.51
C ALA A 313 10.26 -0.93 -25.99
N THR A 314 8.99 -0.79 -25.59
CA THR A 314 7.89 -1.66 -26.08
C THR A 314 7.36 -1.23 -27.46
N ALA A 315 7.48 0.04 -27.84
CA ALA A 315 7.02 0.54 -29.14
C ALA A 315 7.90 0.09 -30.34
N ASP A 316 9.14 -0.35 -30.08
CA ASP A 316 10.07 -0.82 -31.14
C ASP A 316 9.99 -2.34 -31.40
N ALA A 317 9.11 -3.07 -30.72
CA ALA A 317 8.91 -4.50 -30.99
C ALA A 317 8.11 -4.70 -32.28
N LYS A 318 8.79 -4.73 -33.43
CA LYS A 318 8.20 -5.12 -34.72
C LYS A 318 8.06 -6.62 -34.78
N ILE A 319 6.83 -7.12 -34.87
CA ILE A 319 6.51 -8.52 -35.10
C ILE A 319 6.45 -8.74 -36.63
N GLN A 320 7.26 -9.69 -37.14
CA GLN A 320 7.25 -9.99 -38.61
C GLN A 320 6.00 -10.78 -39.01
N LYS A 321 5.43 -11.57 -38.11
CA LYS A 321 4.23 -12.37 -38.34
C LYS A 321 3.59 -12.77 -37.01
N LEU A 322 2.27 -12.65 -36.91
CA LEU A 322 1.50 -13.08 -35.72
C LEU A 322 1.04 -14.52 -35.90
N ASN A 323 1.75 -15.48 -35.32
CA ASN A 323 1.41 -16.88 -35.36
C ASN A 323 0.81 -17.36 -34.04
N LYS A 324 1.29 -16.86 -32.89
CA LYS A 324 0.95 -17.36 -31.56
C LYS A 324 0.71 -16.25 -30.55
N VAL A 325 -0.51 -16.15 -30.07
CA VAL A 325 -0.91 -15.20 -29.01
C VAL A 325 -1.19 -15.98 -27.72
N ILE A 326 -0.59 -15.57 -26.64
CA ILE A 326 -0.82 -16.17 -25.32
C ILE A 326 -1.67 -15.28 -24.47
N PHE A 327 -2.78 -15.80 -23.97
CA PHE A 327 -3.62 -15.14 -23.00
C PHE A 327 -3.27 -15.65 -21.59
N ALA A 328 -2.53 -14.84 -20.83
CA ALA A 328 -2.01 -15.24 -19.53
C ALA A 328 -2.91 -14.77 -18.38
N CYS A 329 -3.25 -15.67 -17.47
CA CYS A 329 -4.01 -15.38 -16.26
C CYS A 329 -3.42 -16.06 -15.03
N ASP A 330 -3.97 -15.78 -13.85
CA ASP A 330 -3.40 -16.25 -12.58
C ASP A 330 -3.42 -17.79 -12.45
N ALA A 331 -4.49 -18.44 -12.91
CA ALA A 331 -4.71 -19.89 -12.73
C ALA A 331 -4.95 -20.67 -14.04
N GLY A 332 -4.84 -20.04 -15.22
CA GLY A 332 -5.08 -20.71 -16.51
C GLY A 332 -6.53 -21.18 -16.74
N MET A 333 -7.50 -20.76 -15.92
CA MET A 333 -8.91 -21.19 -16.02
C MET A 333 -9.89 -20.06 -15.72
N GLY A 334 -11.11 -20.13 -16.28
CA GLY A 334 -12.24 -19.23 -15.99
C GLY A 334 -12.30 -18.02 -16.92
N SER A 335 -12.10 -16.81 -16.39
CA SER A 335 -12.26 -15.54 -17.13
C SER A 335 -11.34 -15.41 -18.35
N SER A 336 -10.17 -16.05 -18.34
CA SER A 336 -9.24 -16.07 -19.47
C SER A 336 -9.75 -16.87 -20.67
N ALA A 337 -10.48 -17.96 -20.45
CA ALA A 337 -11.08 -18.73 -21.54
C ALA A 337 -12.11 -17.91 -22.33
N MET A 338 -12.84 -17.02 -21.63
CA MET A 338 -13.79 -16.12 -22.28
C MET A 338 -13.06 -14.99 -23.02
N GLY A 339 -11.97 -14.45 -22.43
CA GLY A 339 -11.10 -13.47 -23.07
C GLY A 339 -10.48 -14.00 -24.36
N VAL A 340 -10.01 -15.25 -24.38
CA VAL A 340 -9.52 -15.92 -25.60
C VAL A 340 -10.58 -15.96 -26.70
N THR A 341 -11.84 -16.24 -26.34
CA THR A 341 -12.93 -16.32 -27.31
C THR A 341 -13.22 -14.95 -27.93
N ILE A 342 -13.24 -13.90 -27.13
CA ILE A 342 -13.45 -12.50 -27.58
C ILE A 342 -12.29 -12.06 -28.48
N LEU A 343 -11.05 -12.25 -28.03
CA LEU A 343 -9.85 -11.85 -28.78
C LEU A 343 -9.76 -12.60 -30.10
N LYS A 344 -10.04 -13.90 -30.12
CA LYS A 344 -10.06 -14.72 -31.33
C LYS A 344 -11.05 -14.19 -32.37
N LYS A 345 -12.27 -13.92 -31.94
CA LYS A 345 -13.31 -13.38 -32.82
C LYS A 345 -12.89 -12.04 -33.43
N LYS A 346 -12.35 -11.13 -32.63
CA LYS A 346 -11.91 -9.80 -33.11
C LYS A 346 -10.68 -9.88 -34.03
N LEU A 347 -9.75 -10.80 -33.80
CA LEU A 347 -8.62 -11.02 -34.71
C LEU A 347 -9.07 -11.66 -36.03
N GLU A 348 -10.04 -12.57 -36.00
CA GLU A 348 -10.64 -13.15 -37.22
C GLU A 348 -11.38 -12.10 -38.05
N GLU A 349 -12.07 -11.12 -37.42
CA GLU A 349 -12.74 -10.01 -38.09
C GLU A 349 -11.78 -9.13 -38.92
N ILE A 350 -10.51 -9.05 -38.51
CA ILE A 350 -9.45 -8.31 -39.25
C ILE A 350 -8.58 -9.23 -40.11
N GLY A 351 -8.99 -10.48 -40.31
CA GLY A 351 -8.32 -11.44 -41.19
C GLY A 351 -7.11 -12.15 -40.59
N LEU A 352 -6.82 -11.96 -39.31
CA LEU A 352 -5.73 -12.63 -38.59
C LEU A 352 -6.24 -13.91 -37.91
N LYS A 353 -5.50 -15.02 -38.06
CA LYS A 353 -5.87 -16.31 -37.45
C LYS A 353 -4.67 -16.91 -36.69
N PRO A 354 -4.14 -16.25 -35.67
CA PRO A 354 -3.08 -16.85 -34.86
C PRO A 354 -3.60 -18.01 -34.01
N GLU A 355 -2.70 -18.87 -33.59
CA GLU A 355 -2.99 -19.81 -32.52
C GLU A 355 -3.11 -19.04 -31.20
N ILE A 356 -4.27 -19.09 -30.51
CA ILE A 356 -4.47 -18.42 -29.24
C ILE A 356 -4.59 -19.49 -28.15
N LYS A 357 -3.69 -19.44 -27.15
CA LYS A 357 -3.73 -20.32 -25.98
C LYS A 357 -3.87 -19.53 -24.71
N HIS A 358 -4.62 -20.07 -23.76
CA HIS A 358 -4.63 -19.55 -22.39
C HIS A 358 -3.70 -20.39 -21.52
N VAL A 359 -2.92 -19.71 -20.69
CA VAL A 359 -1.96 -20.34 -19.78
C VAL A 359 -1.92 -19.61 -18.45
N ALA A 360 -1.37 -20.22 -17.41
CA ALA A 360 -1.03 -19.48 -16.20
C ALA A 360 0.14 -18.54 -16.48
N VAL A 361 0.20 -17.39 -15.79
CA VAL A 361 1.28 -16.40 -15.96
C VAL A 361 2.66 -17.00 -15.70
N ALA A 362 2.74 -18.02 -14.83
CA ALA A 362 3.98 -18.75 -14.55
C ALA A 362 4.45 -19.63 -15.71
N ASP A 363 3.53 -20.02 -16.61
CA ASP A 363 3.77 -21.02 -17.66
C ASP A 363 3.77 -20.39 -19.07
N ILE A 364 4.04 -19.08 -19.19
CA ILE A 364 4.08 -18.39 -20.48
C ILE A 364 5.20 -18.98 -21.35
N PRO A 365 4.89 -19.54 -22.52
CA PRO A 365 5.90 -20.12 -23.41
C PRO A 365 6.72 -19.00 -24.07
N LYS A 366 8.03 -19.21 -24.18
CA LYS A 366 8.99 -18.25 -24.75
C LYS A 366 8.95 -18.16 -26.28
N ASP A 367 8.08 -18.92 -26.93
CA ASP A 367 7.83 -18.90 -28.39
C ASP A 367 6.53 -18.16 -28.76
N ALA A 368 5.98 -17.37 -27.84
CA ALA A 368 4.85 -16.50 -28.11
C ALA A 368 5.27 -15.26 -28.91
N ASP A 369 4.42 -14.81 -29.83
CA ASP A 369 4.62 -13.55 -30.56
C ASP A 369 4.09 -12.34 -29.75
N VAL A 370 2.99 -12.55 -29.00
CA VAL A 370 2.35 -11.53 -28.14
C VAL A 370 1.76 -12.22 -26.92
N VAL A 371 1.86 -11.59 -25.77
CA VAL A 371 1.19 -12.00 -24.54
C VAL A 371 0.14 -10.97 -24.16
N VAL A 372 -1.07 -11.42 -23.86
CA VAL A 372 -2.17 -10.60 -23.34
C VAL A 372 -2.47 -11.02 -21.91
N THR A 373 -2.50 -10.08 -20.97
CA THR A 373 -2.74 -10.38 -19.55
C THR A 373 -3.55 -9.28 -18.85
N ASN A 374 -3.93 -9.50 -17.60
CA ASN A 374 -4.52 -8.46 -16.78
C ASN A 374 -3.45 -7.48 -16.30
N VAL A 375 -3.78 -6.18 -16.19
CA VAL A 375 -2.88 -5.13 -15.66
C VAL A 375 -2.24 -5.54 -14.31
N ASN A 376 -3.00 -6.21 -13.44
CA ASN A 376 -2.48 -6.66 -12.14
C ASN A 376 -1.47 -7.82 -12.24
N LEU A 377 -1.32 -8.44 -13.40
CA LEU A 377 -0.42 -9.56 -13.65
C LEU A 377 0.75 -9.18 -14.58
N GLU A 378 0.82 -7.93 -15.02
CA GLU A 378 1.85 -7.44 -15.94
C GLU A 378 3.26 -7.69 -15.44
N GLU A 379 3.55 -7.30 -14.20
CA GLU A 379 4.87 -7.51 -13.57
C GLU A 379 5.25 -9.02 -13.51
N ARG A 380 4.29 -9.86 -13.18
CA ARG A 380 4.51 -11.32 -13.14
C ARG A 380 4.75 -11.90 -14.54
N ALA A 381 4.06 -11.36 -15.56
CA ALA A 381 4.27 -11.74 -16.94
C ALA A 381 5.66 -11.29 -17.43
N LYS A 382 6.09 -10.06 -17.09
CA LYS A 382 7.45 -9.56 -17.37
C LYS A 382 8.51 -10.47 -16.74
N MET A 383 8.34 -10.88 -15.49
CA MET A 383 9.25 -11.80 -14.82
C MET A 383 9.33 -13.19 -15.51
N SER A 384 8.18 -13.72 -15.96
CA SER A 384 8.14 -15.01 -16.68
C SER A 384 8.80 -14.95 -18.06
N LEU A 385 8.85 -13.75 -18.65
CA LEU A 385 9.43 -13.48 -19.97
C LEU A 385 10.82 -12.84 -19.89
N GLU A 386 11.45 -12.82 -18.71
CA GLU A 386 12.79 -12.24 -18.54
C GLU A 386 13.80 -12.84 -19.54
N GLY A 387 14.51 -11.94 -20.24
CA GLY A 387 15.44 -12.31 -21.30
C GLY A 387 14.80 -12.56 -22.70
N THR A 388 13.52 -12.24 -22.87
CA THR A 388 12.82 -12.26 -24.17
C THR A 388 12.34 -10.86 -24.55
N ASN A 389 12.15 -10.61 -25.86
CA ASN A 389 11.59 -9.37 -26.38
C ASN A 389 10.10 -9.53 -26.76
N ILE A 390 9.36 -10.41 -26.09
CA ILE A 390 7.96 -10.68 -26.38
C ILE A 390 7.10 -9.54 -25.80
N PRO A 391 6.32 -8.83 -26.63
CA PRO A 391 5.46 -7.75 -26.15
C PRO A 391 4.32 -8.26 -25.29
N ILE A 392 4.03 -7.52 -24.21
CA ILE A 392 2.95 -7.78 -23.28
C ILE A 392 1.91 -6.69 -23.43
N LEU A 393 0.67 -7.07 -23.75
CA LEU A 393 -0.48 -6.19 -23.81
C LEU A 393 -1.39 -6.45 -22.62
N THR A 394 -1.89 -5.40 -21.98
CA THR A 394 -2.66 -5.51 -20.75
C THR A 394 -4.13 -5.09 -20.91
N LEU A 395 -5.01 -5.78 -20.17
CA LEU A 395 -6.43 -5.49 -20.04
C LEU A 395 -6.76 -5.22 -18.57
N SER A 396 -7.54 -4.20 -18.26
CA SER A 396 -8.04 -3.96 -16.92
C SER A 396 -9.28 -4.82 -16.62
N ASN A 397 -10.12 -5.04 -17.63
CA ASN A 397 -11.34 -5.83 -17.52
C ASN A 397 -11.53 -6.76 -18.72
N PHE A 398 -11.54 -8.08 -18.46
CA PHE A 398 -11.74 -9.11 -19.48
C PHE A 398 -13.11 -9.12 -20.17
N MET A 399 -14.09 -8.34 -19.65
CA MET A 399 -15.43 -8.23 -20.20
C MET A 399 -15.63 -6.95 -21.04
N ASP A 400 -14.70 -6.01 -21.01
CA ASP A 400 -14.79 -4.74 -21.72
C ASP A 400 -14.35 -4.88 -23.18
N GLN A 401 -15.28 -4.76 -24.10
CA GLN A 401 -15.00 -4.87 -25.54
C GLN A 401 -14.11 -3.75 -26.08
N THR A 402 -14.15 -2.57 -25.48
CA THR A 402 -13.34 -1.42 -25.93
C THR A 402 -11.85 -1.65 -25.67
N GLU A 403 -11.50 -2.36 -24.62
CA GLU A 403 -10.11 -2.72 -24.33
C GLU A 403 -9.56 -3.73 -25.33
N TYR A 404 -10.38 -4.63 -25.84
CA TYR A 404 -9.97 -5.53 -26.91
C TYR A 404 -9.74 -4.80 -28.24
N GLU A 405 -10.51 -3.75 -28.54
CA GLU A 405 -10.27 -2.91 -29.72
C GLU A 405 -8.92 -2.21 -29.64
N ARG A 406 -8.55 -1.70 -28.46
CA ARG A 406 -7.21 -1.16 -28.22
C ARG A 406 -6.12 -2.18 -28.46
N ILE A 407 -6.28 -3.41 -27.96
CA ILE A 407 -5.30 -4.50 -28.18
C ILE A 407 -5.17 -4.85 -29.67
N ILE A 408 -6.27 -4.90 -30.41
CA ILE A 408 -6.26 -5.16 -31.85
C ILE A 408 -5.48 -4.08 -32.60
N VAL A 409 -5.72 -2.81 -32.27
CA VAL A 409 -4.99 -1.66 -32.87
C VAL A 409 -3.50 -1.77 -32.59
N GLU A 410 -3.11 -2.14 -31.36
CA GLU A 410 -1.72 -2.27 -31.00
C GLU A 410 -1.03 -3.45 -31.72
N ILE A 411 -1.71 -4.58 -31.85
CA ILE A 411 -1.23 -5.72 -32.63
C ILE A 411 -1.06 -5.33 -34.12
N GLN A 412 -1.98 -4.57 -34.69
CA GLN A 412 -1.85 -4.09 -36.08
C GLN A 412 -0.66 -3.15 -36.27
N ARG A 413 -0.40 -2.26 -35.31
CA ARG A 413 0.80 -1.39 -35.30
C ARG A 413 2.08 -2.20 -35.25
N MET A 414 2.14 -3.20 -34.38
CA MET A 414 3.30 -4.11 -34.25
C MET A 414 3.57 -4.88 -35.55
N LEU A 415 2.52 -5.17 -36.34
CA LEU A 415 2.62 -5.79 -37.66
C LEU A 415 2.97 -4.81 -38.79
N GLY A 416 3.12 -3.53 -38.48
CA GLY A 416 3.49 -2.50 -39.47
C GLY A 416 2.33 -2.00 -40.34
N HIS A 417 1.08 -2.23 -39.89
CA HIS A 417 -0.09 -1.65 -40.58
C HIS A 417 -0.30 -0.20 -40.16
N ASP A 418 -0.57 0.67 -41.11
CA ASP A 418 -0.92 2.08 -40.87
C ASP A 418 -2.34 2.15 -40.29
N VAL A 419 -2.45 2.33 -38.97
CA VAL A 419 -3.73 2.45 -38.28
C VAL A 419 -3.96 3.93 -37.93
N PRO A 420 -5.10 4.53 -38.26
CA PRO A 420 -5.38 5.94 -37.93
C PRO A 420 -5.35 6.20 -36.42
N ASP A 421 -4.77 7.32 -36.02
CA ASP A 421 -4.62 7.74 -34.59
C ASP A 421 -5.93 8.08 -33.87
N VAL A 422 -7.07 7.77 -34.45
CA VAL A 422 -8.39 8.13 -33.92
C VAL A 422 -8.68 7.51 -32.53
N PHE A 423 -8.06 6.39 -32.21
CA PHE A 423 -8.27 5.71 -30.90
C PHE A 423 -7.31 6.13 -29.78
N CYS A 424 -6.28 6.93 -30.08
CA CYS A 424 -5.34 7.41 -29.05
C CYS A 424 -5.74 8.72 -28.37
N LYS A 425 -6.69 9.48 -28.93
CA LYS A 425 -7.06 10.81 -28.40
C LYS A 425 -8.26 10.83 -27.48
N ASP A 426 -9.14 9.84 -27.51
CA ASP A 426 -10.42 9.88 -26.77
C ASP A 426 -10.42 9.12 -25.42
N ASN A 427 -9.33 8.49 -25.01
CA ASN A 427 -9.21 7.84 -23.69
C ASN A 427 -8.32 8.59 -22.69
N ILE A 428 -7.99 9.88 -22.95
CA ILE A 428 -7.34 10.77 -21.96
C ILE A 428 -8.38 11.68 -21.27
N VAL A 429 -9.62 11.71 -21.75
CA VAL A 429 -10.67 12.50 -21.09
C VAL A 429 -11.90 11.62 -20.88
N LEU A 430 -12.37 11.62 -19.65
CA LEU A 430 -13.67 11.14 -19.17
C LEU A 430 -13.70 9.73 -18.55
N ASN A 431 -13.87 9.85 -17.30
CA ASN A 431 -14.49 9.18 -16.14
C ASN A 431 -13.54 8.52 -15.20
#